data_20b9e452a21b722741f85ab460a9ed54
#
_entry.id   20b9e452a21b722741f85ab460a9ed54
#
_cell.length_a   1.000
_cell.length_b   1.000
_cell.length_c   1.000
_cell.angle_alpha   90.00
_cell.angle_beta   90.00
_cell.angle_gamma   90.00
#
_symmetry.space_group_name_H-M   'P 1'
#
loop_
_entity.id
_entity.type
_entity.pdbx_description
1 polymer ?
#
loop_
_entity_poly.entity_id
_entity_poly.type
_entity_poly.pdbx_seq_one_letter_code
_entity_poly.pdbx_strand_id
1 'polypeptide(L)'
;IYHTRILNISVGIGSIREAALEQELLSWIAKAWNAGLFVAVAAGNNGPAPDSVSAMGLQAHVISVGCHDGRQTQGHKNACAAYSGRGPANGRVKKPDLVAPGSGIVSCNAWYRKNHFCSVNHPYTAKNGTSMAVPAVSAAAALLWEKEPHLTNEQVRERLLYHAQDLGENW
;
A
#
# COMPACT_ATOMS: atom_id res chain seq x y z
N ILE A 1 -3.95 -7.89 25.59
CA ILE A 1 -3.15 -8.28 24.41
C ILE A 1 -4.06 -8.11 23.20
N TYR A 2 -3.65 -7.29 22.24
CA TYR A 2 -4.42 -7.01 21.02
C TYR A 2 -4.25 -8.17 20.06
N HIS A 3 -5.36 -8.72 19.55
CA HIS A 3 -5.34 -9.75 18.49
C HIS A 3 -5.23 -9.08 17.11
N THR A 4 -4.10 -8.43 16.85
CA THR A 4 -3.83 -7.79 15.56
C THR A 4 -3.67 -8.86 14.49
N ARG A 5 -4.39 -8.73 13.37
CA ARG A 5 -4.28 -9.62 12.20
C ARG A 5 -3.74 -8.91 10.97
N ILE A 6 -3.81 -7.58 10.93
CA ILE A 6 -3.42 -6.77 9.77
C ILE A 6 -2.40 -5.73 10.21
N LEU A 7 -1.30 -5.66 9.47
CA LEU A 7 -0.29 -4.63 9.59
C LEU A 7 -0.30 -3.77 8.32
N ASN A 8 -0.68 -2.49 8.47
CA ASN A 8 -0.69 -1.51 7.38
C ASN A 8 0.54 -0.61 7.48
N ILE A 9 1.42 -0.66 6.49
CA ILE A 9 2.66 0.13 6.43
C ILE A 9 2.56 1.15 5.29
N SER A 10 2.05 2.33 5.60
CA SER A 10 1.85 3.43 4.66
C SER A 10 3.03 4.42 4.65
N VAL A 11 4.24 3.95 4.87
CA VAL A 11 5.46 4.75 4.84
C VAL A 11 6.38 4.27 3.73
N GLY A 12 7.05 5.21 3.06
CA GLY A 12 8.17 4.92 2.18
C GLY A 12 9.46 5.07 2.97
N ILE A 13 10.35 4.09 2.89
CA ILE A 13 11.71 4.25 3.36
C ILE A 13 12.50 4.76 2.14
N GLY A 14 12.92 6.03 2.19
CA GLY A 14 14.04 6.47 1.37
C GLY A 14 15.26 5.64 1.73
N SER A 15 16.32 5.68 0.93
CA SER A 15 17.54 4.94 1.21
C SER A 15 17.96 5.14 2.67
N ILE A 16 17.78 4.10 3.48
CA ILE A 16 18.33 4.07 4.83
C ILE A 16 19.84 4.06 4.64
N ARG A 17 20.53 5.05 5.21
CA ARG A 17 22.00 5.14 5.12
C ARG A 17 22.71 3.96 5.77
N GLU A 18 22.01 3.19 6.62
CA GLU A 18 22.51 2.03 7.32
C GLU A 18 21.82 0.76 6.81
N ALA A 19 22.50 0.01 5.97
CA ALA A 19 22.00 -1.26 5.42
C ALA A 19 21.59 -2.27 6.51
N ALA A 20 22.22 -2.21 7.69
CA ALA A 20 21.88 -3.07 8.82
C ALA A 20 20.46 -2.80 9.34
N LEU A 21 20.06 -1.53 9.50
CA LEU A 21 18.71 -1.17 9.94
C LEU A 21 17.65 -1.55 8.90
N GLU A 22 17.96 -1.42 7.63
CA GLU A 22 17.06 -1.88 6.56
C GLU A 22 16.83 -3.39 6.66
N GLN A 23 17.89 -4.17 6.77
CA GLN A 23 17.80 -5.63 6.91
C GLN A 23 17.04 -6.06 8.17
N GLU A 24 17.24 -5.36 9.27
CA GLU A 24 16.51 -5.62 10.51
C GLU A 24 15.00 -5.38 10.32
N LEU A 25 14.62 -4.24 9.72
CA LEU A 25 13.22 -3.94 9.43
C LEU A 25 12.58 -4.97 8.51
N LEU A 26 13.25 -5.36 7.42
CA LEU A 26 12.77 -6.39 6.50
C LEU A 26 12.60 -7.74 7.21
N SER A 27 13.49 -8.07 8.14
CA SER A 27 13.37 -9.25 9.00
C SER A 27 12.11 -9.22 9.88
N TRP A 28 11.80 -8.05 10.48
CA TRP A 28 10.59 -7.91 11.29
C TRP A 28 9.31 -8.01 10.46
N ILE A 29 9.30 -7.48 9.25
CA ILE A 29 8.19 -7.63 8.30
C ILE A 29 7.96 -9.10 7.96
N ALA A 30 9.01 -9.85 7.65
CA ALA A 30 8.92 -11.28 7.37
C ALA A 30 8.44 -12.07 8.60
N LYS A 31 8.91 -11.74 9.80
CA LYS A 31 8.43 -12.34 11.04
C LYS A 31 6.94 -12.08 11.28
N ALA A 32 6.46 -10.88 11.01
CA ALA A 32 5.04 -10.54 11.13
C ALA A 32 4.19 -11.40 10.19
N TRP A 33 4.60 -11.55 8.92
CA TRP A 33 3.91 -12.42 7.97
C TRP A 33 3.89 -13.88 8.43
N ASN A 34 5.03 -14.41 8.84
CA ASN A 34 5.16 -15.79 9.32
C ASN A 34 4.37 -16.05 10.61
N ALA A 35 4.12 -15.01 11.40
CA ALA A 35 3.23 -15.07 12.56
C ALA A 35 1.73 -15.03 12.19
N GLY A 36 1.39 -15.01 10.90
CA GLY A 36 0.02 -15.02 10.39
C GLY A 36 -0.62 -13.64 10.20
N LEU A 37 0.14 -12.55 10.30
CA LEU A 37 -0.37 -11.22 10.01
C LEU A 37 -0.43 -11.01 8.48
N PHE A 38 -1.49 -10.37 8.01
CA PHE A 38 -1.53 -9.81 6.66
C PHE A 38 -0.77 -8.49 6.67
N VAL A 39 0.29 -8.40 5.88
CA VAL A 39 1.15 -7.21 5.84
C VAL A 39 0.96 -6.50 4.50
N ALA A 40 0.35 -5.32 4.53
CA ALA A 40 0.20 -4.46 3.37
C ALA A 40 1.18 -3.28 3.45
N VAL A 41 1.91 -3.03 2.37
CA VAL A 41 2.93 -1.97 2.31
C VAL A 41 2.75 -1.08 1.10
N ALA A 42 3.10 0.19 1.21
CA ALA A 42 3.11 1.11 0.08
C ALA A 42 4.22 0.75 -0.92
N ALA A 43 3.88 0.70 -2.21
CA ALA A 43 4.87 0.48 -3.26
C ALA A 43 5.91 1.60 -3.35
N GLY A 44 5.55 2.80 -2.89
CA GLY A 44 6.39 4.00 -2.98
C GLY A 44 5.93 4.94 -4.09
N ASN A 45 6.44 6.16 -4.05
CA ASN A 45 6.04 7.25 -4.95
C ASN A 45 7.20 7.74 -5.83
N ASN A 46 8.19 6.86 -6.08
CA ASN A 46 9.39 7.18 -6.86
C ASN A 46 9.29 6.68 -8.33
N GLY A 47 8.10 6.17 -8.73
CA GLY A 47 7.83 5.80 -10.12
C GLY A 47 7.75 7.01 -11.05
N PRO A 48 7.45 6.82 -12.32
CA PRO A 48 6.98 5.59 -12.97
C PRO A 48 8.10 4.67 -13.52
N ALA A 49 9.36 5.01 -13.32
CA ALA A 49 10.45 4.20 -13.83
C ALA A 49 10.44 2.77 -13.22
N PRO A 50 10.89 1.75 -13.94
CA PRO A 50 11.17 0.44 -13.36
C PRO A 50 12.12 0.55 -12.15
N ASP A 51 12.15 -0.47 -11.31
CA ASP A 51 12.99 -0.54 -10.11
C ASP A 51 12.70 0.55 -9.06
N SER A 52 11.48 1.12 -9.06
CA SER A 52 11.07 2.19 -8.15
C SER A 52 10.18 1.74 -6.99
N VAL A 53 9.87 0.45 -6.89
CA VAL A 53 9.18 -0.10 -5.71
C VAL A 53 10.12 -0.07 -4.51
N SER A 54 9.60 0.34 -3.35
CA SER A 54 10.37 0.40 -2.11
C SER A 54 10.89 -0.98 -1.68
N ALA A 55 12.00 -1.03 -0.95
CA ALA A 55 12.61 -2.27 -0.46
C ALA A 55 11.61 -3.15 0.32
N MET A 56 10.74 -2.54 1.12
CA MET A 56 9.66 -3.26 1.81
C MET A 56 8.66 -3.87 0.83
N GLY A 57 8.30 -3.14 -0.23
CA GLY A 57 7.36 -3.59 -1.25
C GLY A 57 7.89 -4.72 -2.12
N LEU A 58 9.21 -4.88 -2.22
CA LEU A 58 9.85 -5.97 -2.97
C LEU A 58 9.85 -7.30 -2.21
N GLN A 59 9.52 -7.31 -0.91
CA GLN A 59 9.51 -8.55 -0.13
C GLN A 59 8.45 -9.53 -0.65
N ALA A 60 8.77 -10.84 -0.62
CA ALA A 60 7.86 -11.91 -1.06
C ALA A 60 6.64 -12.03 -0.15
N HIS A 61 6.82 -11.79 1.14
CA HIS A 61 5.83 -11.99 2.19
C HIS A 61 5.15 -10.68 2.60
N VAL A 62 4.72 -9.89 1.62
CA VAL A 62 3.90 -8.69 1.80
C VAL A 62 2.98 -8.53 0.61
N ILE A 63 1.91 -7.76 0.78
CA ILE A 63 1.16 -7.18 -0.32
C ILE A 63 1.67 -5.76 -0.55
N SER A 64 2.39 -5.55 -1.65
CA SER A 64 2.77 -4.20 -2.08
C SER A 64 1.64 -3.56 -2.88
N VAL A 65 1.27 -2.36 -2.49
CA VAL A 65 0.11 -1.65 -3.04
C VAL A 65 0.56 -0.40 -3.79
N GLY A 66 0.31 -0.41 -5.09
CA GLY A 66 0.44 0.76 -5.95
C GLY A 66 -0.81 1.65 -5.88
N CYS A 67 -0.73 2.78 -6.55
CA CYS A 67 -1.79 3.78 -6.56
C CYS A 67 -2.56 3.79 -7.88
N HIS A 68 -3.89 3.86 -7.78
CA HIS A 68 -4.82 4.12 -8.88
C HIS A 68 -5.70 5.33 -8.50
N ASP A 69 -6.16 6.11 -9.49
CA ASP A 69 -7.01 7.28 -9.21
C ASP A 69 -8.51 6.97 -9.16
N GLY A 70 -8.88 5.70 -9.29
CA GLY A 70 -10.26 5.23 -9.22
C GLY A 70 -11.11 5.51 -10.47
N ARG A 71 -10.55 6.13 -11.51
CA ARG A 71 -11.28 6.49 -12.74
C ARG A 71 -10.95 5.51 -13.85
N GLN A 72 -11.96 4.86 -14.38
CA GLN A 72 -11.85 3.89 -15.48
C GLN A 72 -12.53 4.43 -16.77
N THR A 73 -12.34 5.69 -17.10
CA THR A 73 -12.90 6.26 -18.34
C THR A 73 -11.89 6.14 -19.47
N GLN A 74 -12.35 5.71 -20.64
CA GLN A 74 -11.53 5.61 -21.84
C GLN A 74 -10.85 6.97 -22.14
N GLY A 75 -9.53 6.96 -22.32
CA GLY A 75 -8.74 8.18 -22.54
C GLY A 75 -8.34 8.96 -21.26
N HIS A 76 -8.77 8.52 -20.08
CA HIS A 76 -8.35 9.15 -18.83
C HIS A 76 -6.89 8.77 -18.49
N LYS A 77 -6.05 9.79 -18.27
CA LYS A 77 -4.69 9.57 -17.77
C LYS A 77 -4.73 9.43 -16.25
N ASN A 78 -4.45 8.23 -15.76
CA ASN A 78 -4.36 7.96 -14.33
C ASN A 78 -3.26 8.82 -13.68
N ALA A 79 -3.65 9.70 -12.76
CA ALA A 79 -2.73 10.61 -12.08
C ALA A 79 -1.65 9.87 -11.27
N CYS A 80 -1.96 8.68 -10.74
CA CYS A 80 -1.01 7.85 -10.01
C CYS A 80 0.06 7.22 -10.91
N ALA A 81 -0.22 7.06 -12.20
CA ALA A 81 0.73 6.47 -13.15
C ALA A 81 2.05 7.26 -13.25
N ALA A 82 2.02 8.55 -12.88
CA ALA A 82 3.20 9.41 -12.93
C ALA A 82 4.19 9.17 -11.76
N TYR A 83 3.77 8.53 -10.67
CA TYR A 83 4.61 8.40 -9.48
C TYR A 83 4.53 7.06 -8.75
N SER A 84 3.49 6.25 -8.99
CA SER A 84 3.36 4.95 -8.32
C SER A 84 4.57 4.07 -8.64
N GLY A 85 5.18 3.48 -7.60
CA GLY A 85 6.34 2.61 -7.74
C GLY A 85 6.04 1.41 -8.63
N ARG A 86 7.00 1.06 -9.50
CA ARG A 86 6.95 -0.07 -10.43
C ARG A 86 8.06 -1.06 -10.15
N GLY A 87 7.76 -2.33 -10.36
CA GLY A 87 8.65 -3.43 -10.05
C GLY A 87 9.89 -3.53 -10.94
N PRO A 88 10.68 -4.57 -10.70
CA PRO A 88 11.96 -4.76 -11.37
C PRO A 88 11.84 -4.83 -12.89
N ALA A 89 12.73 -4.14 -13.59
CA ALA A 89 12.82 -4.13 -15.05
C ALA A 89 13.01 -5.54 -15.66
N ASN A 90 13.60 -6.47 -14.90
CA ASN A 90 13.84 -7.84 -15.33
C ASN A 90 12.58 -8.73 -15.37
N GLY A 91 11.43 -8.24 -14.91
CA GLY A 91 10.15 -8.92 -14.94
C GLY A 91 10.06 -10.21 -14.10
N ARG A 92 11.10 -10.56 -13.33
CA ARG A 92 11.12 -11.81 -12.54
C ARG A 92 10.12 -11.81 -11.39
N VAL A 93 9.78 -10.64 -10.87
CA VAL A 93 8.81 -10.45 -9.80
C VAL A 93 7.86 -9.35 -10.20
N LYS A 94 6.56 -9.68 -10.28
CA LYS A 94 5.53 -8.64 -10.51
C LYS A 94 5.29 -7.88 -9.21
N LYS A 95 5.60 -6.60 -9.21
CA LYS A 95 5.33 -5.67 -8.13
C LYS A 95 4.93 -4.29 -8.71
N PRO A 96 4.01 -3.56 -8.11
CA PRO A 96 3.23 -3.92 -6.91
C PRO A 96 2.33 -5.14 -7.17
N ASP A 97 1.88 -5.81 -6.08
CA ASP A 97 0.97 -6.97 -6.18
C ASP A 97 -0.45 -6.53 -6.58
N LEU A 98 -0.87 -5.37 -6.08
CA LEU A 98 -2.19 -4.77 -6.33
C LEU A 98 -2.05 -3.26 -6.49
N VAL A 99 -3.04 -2.65 -7.11
CA VAL A 99 -3.27 -1.21 -7.03
C VAL A 99 -4.63 -0.91 -6.40
N ALA A 100 -4.72 0.22 -5.71
CA ALA A 100 -5.96 0.68 -5.10
C ALA A 100 -6.09 2.20 -5.23
N PRO A 101 -7.30 2.77 -5.07
CA PRO A 101 -7.48 4.21 -5.11
C PRO A 101 -6.57 4.93 -4.11
N GLY A 102 -5.78 5.88 -4.59
CA GLY A 102 -4.84 6.63 -3.77
C GLY A 102 -4.65 8.07 -4.23
N SER A 103 -5.54 8.57 -5.10
CA SER A 103 -5.53 9.97 -5.54
C SER A 103 -6.79 10.69 -5.09
N GLY A 104 -6.64 11.87 -4.50
CA GLY A 104 -7.74 12.66 -3.97
C GLY A 104 -8.44 12.05 -2.77
N ILE A 105 -7.75 11.20 -2.02
CA ILE A 105 -8.33 10.49 -0.85
C ILE A 105 -8.51 11.49 0.29
N VAL A 106 -9.76 11.69 0.66
CA VAL A 106 -10.16 12.58 1.76
C VAL A 106 -10.16 11.83 3.08
N SER A 107 -9.46 12.34 4.07
CA SER A 107 -9.38 11.78 5.42
C SER A 107 -9.19 12.87 6.46
N CYS A 108 -9.22 12.46 7.74
CA CYS A 108 -9.02 13.37 8.87
C CYS A 108 -7.70 14.13 8.76
N ASN A 109 -7.77 15.42 9.06
CA ASN A 109 -6.61 16.28 9.05
C ASN A 109 -5.97 16.31 10.44
N ALA A 110 -4.78 15.72 10.58
CA ALA A 110 -4.05 15.69 11.85
C ALA A 110 -3.68 17.07 12.40
N TRP A 111 -3.64 18.07 11.54
CA TRP A 111 -3.34 19.46 11.90
C TRP A 111 -4.58 20.28 12.25
N TYR A 112 -5.78 19.69 12.15
CA TYR A 112 -7.01 20.37 12.53
C TYR A 112 -7.06 20.56 14.05
N ARG A 113 -7.18 21.81 14.48
CA ARG A 113 -7.44 22.17 15.88
C ARG A 113 -8.57 23.18 15.92
N LYS A 114 -9.68 22.79 16.50
CA LYS A 114 -10.81 23.69 16.74
C LYS A 114 -10.38 24.81 17.69
N ASN A 115 -10.60 26.08 17.29
CA ASN A 115 -10.32 27.27 18.10
C ASN A 115 -8.85 27.64 18.35
N HIS A 116 -7.91 27.25 17.50
CA HIS A 116 -6.53 27.77 17.56
C HIS A 116 -6.27 28.82 16.47
N PHE A 117 -5.65 29.96 16.84
CA PHE A 117 -5.42 31.13 15.96
C PHE A 117 -4.54 30.80 14.72
N CYS A 118 -3.75 29.72 14.78
CA CYS A 118 -2.89 29.22 13.70
C CYS A 118 -3.33 27.85 13.18
N SER A 119 -4.57 27.45 13.36
CA SER A 119 -5.04 26.14 12.98
C SER A 119 -5.60 26.11 11.56
N VAL A 120 -5.39 24.99 10.88
CA VAL A 120 -6.09 24.70 9.62
C VAL A 120 -7.57 24.48 9.95
N ASN A 121 -8.46 25.31 9.39
CA ASN A 121 -9.88 25.33 9.70
C ASN A 121 -10.68 24.15 9.12
N HIS A 122 -10.02 23.21 8.42
CA HIS A 122 -10.68 22.10 7.78
C HIS A 122 -10.36 20.77 8.49
N PRO A 123 -11.38 20.08 9.03
CA PRO A 123 -11.19 18.80 9.74
C PRO A 123 -10.77 17.68 8.80
N TYR A 124 -10.91 17.85 7.51
CA TYR A 124 -10.55 16.88 6.48
C TYR A 124 -9.56 17.48 5.48
N THR A 125 -8.73 16.62 4.91
CA THR A 125 -7.79 16.98 3.85
C THR A 125 -7.70 15.88 2.80
N ALA A 126 -7.50 16.27 1.54
CA ALA A 126 -7.24 15.31 0.46
C ALA A 126 -5.74 15.10 0.30
N LYS A 127 -5.33 13.84 0.14
CA LYS A 127 -3.94 13.48 -0.12
C LYS A 127 -3.84 12.49 -1.28
N ASN A 128 -2.65 12.45 -1.89
CA ASN A 128 -2.31 11.53 -2.98
C ASN A 128 -1.10 10.68 -2.58
N GLY A 129 -1.05 9.45 -3.05
CA GLY A 129 0.11 8.58 -2.83
C GLY A 129 -0.28 7.12 -2.63
N THR A 130 0.68 6.22 -2.82
CA THR A 130 0.53 4.81 -2.52
C THR A 130 0.21 4.57 -1.04
N SER A 131 0.66 5.46 -0.15
CA SER A 131 0.29 5.45 1.28
C SER A 131 -1.21 5.58 1.53
N MET A 132 -1.98 6.22 0.62
CA MET A 132 -3.43 6.35 0.69
C MET A 132 -4.14 5.13 0.11
N ALA A 133 -3.48 4.40 -0.78
CA ALA A 133 -4.00 3.18 -1.39
C ALA A 133 -3.93 1.96 -0.44
N VAL A 134 -2.87 1.85 0.36
CA VAL A 134 -2.65 0.70 1.28
C VAL A 134 -3.82 0.45 2.23
N PRO A 135 -4.41 1.47 2.91
CA PRO A 135 -5.53 1.26 3.80
C PRO A 135 -6.76 0.63 3.13
N ALA A 136 -6.99 0.89 1.84
CA ALA A 136 -8.09 0.28 1.11
C ALA A 136 -7.90 -1.24 0.98
N VAL A 137 -6.69 -1.70 0.68
CA VAL A 137 -6.36 -3.13 0.62
C VAL A 137 -6.41 -3.77 2.02
N SER A 138 -5.92 -3.07 3.03
CA SER A 138 -6.02 -3.52 4.43
C SER A 138 -7.47 -3.68 4.88
N ALA A 139 -8.34 -2.74 4.51
CA ALA A 139 -9.78 -2.82 4.79
C ALA A 139 -10.45 -3.98 4.04
N ALA A 140 -10.09 -4.22 2.78
CA ALA A 140 -10.59 -5.37 2.01
C ALA A 140 -10.19 -6.70 2.67
N ALA A 141 -8.95 -6.81 3.17
CA ALA A 141 -8.50 -7.99 3.92
C ALA A 141 -9.30 -8.16 5.23
N ALA A 142 -9.61 -7.08 5.94
CA ALA A 142 -10.41 -7.11 7.16
C ALA A 142 -11.83 -7.61 6.89
N LEU A 143 -12.49 -7.10 5.85
CA LEU A 143 -13.83 -7.53 5.45
C LEU A 143 -13.85 -8.99 5.00
N LEU A 144 -12.81 -9.45 4.30
CA LEU A 144 -12.69 -10.84 3.92
C LEU A 144 -12.55 -11.75 5.14
N TRP A 145 -11.76 -11.35 6.13
CA TRP A 145 -11.64 -12.10 7.38
C TRP A 145 -12.87 -12.03 8.28
N GLU A 146 -13.63 -10.95 8.22
CA GLU A 146 -14.93 -10.88 8.90
C GLU A 146 -15.90 -11.94 8.35
N LYS A 147 -15.91 -12.09 7.03
CA LYS A 147 -16.76 -13.08 6.34
C LYS A 147 -16.23 -14.51 6.51
N GLU A 148 -14.91 -14.71 6.46
CA GLU A 148 -14.25 -16.00 6.50
C GLU A 148 -13.11 -16.01 7.53
N PRO A 149 -13.41 -16.08 8.84
CA PRO A 149 -12.43 -15.89 9.92
C PRO A 149 -11.31 -16.95 9.96
N HIS A 150 -11.55 -18.11 9.34
CA HIS A 150 -10.63 -19.25 9.31
C HIS A 150 -9.51 -19.14 8.28
N LEU A 151 -9.58 -18.18 7.36
CA LEU A 151 -8.57 -18.02 6.33
C LEU A 151 -7.19 -17.66 6.96
N THR A 152 -6.14 -18.20 6.37
CA THR A 152 -4.77 -17.75 6.65
C THR A 152 -4.48 -16.41 5.93
N ASN A 153 -3.42 -15.71 6.33
CA ASN A 153 -2.98 -14.50 5.64
C ASN A 153 -2.65 -14.75 4.16
N GLU A 154 -2.06 -15.92 3.83
CA GLU A 154 -1.78 -16.30 2.44
C GLU A 154 -3.08 -16.51 1.64
N GLN A 155 -4.06 -17.21 2.21
CA GLN A 155 -5.35 -17.40 1.56
C GLN A 155 -6.09 -16.07 1.34
N VAL A 156 -6.01 -15.13 2.28
CA VAL A 156 -6.54 -13.77 2.10
C VAL A 156 -5.83 -13.06 0.95
N ARG A 157 -4.49 -13.15 0.89
CA ARG A 157 -3.70 -12.62 -0.22
C ARG A 157 -4.15 -13.20 -1.56
N GLU A 158 -4.21 -14.52 -1.68
CA GLU A 158 -4.61 -15.21 -2.91
C GLU A 158 -6.01 -14.78 -3.36
N ARG A 159 -6.97 -14.67 -2.43
CA ARG A 159 -8.33 -14.22 -2.72
C ARG A 159 -8.36 -12.79 -3.27
N LEU A 160 -7.61 -11.87 -2.66
CA LEU A 160 -7.53 -10.49 -3.11
C LEU A 160 -6.91 -10.41 -4.51
N LEU A 161 -5.85 -11.16 -4.78
CA LEU A 161 -5.19 -11.19 -6.09
C LEU A 161 -6.10 -11.81 -7.16
N TYR A 162 -6.76 -12.90 -6.84
CA TYR A 162 -7.63 -13.60 -7.79
C TYR A 162 -8.84 -12.78 -8.23
N HIS A 163 -9.40 -11.97 -7.33
CA HIS A 163 -10.57 -11.14 -7.59
C HIS A 163 -10.22 -9.71 -8.02
N ALA A 164 -8.94 -9.38 -8.11
CA ALA A 164 -8.51 -8.09 -8.61
C ALA A 164 -8.85 -7.95 -10.11
N GLN A 165 -9.29 -6.76 -10.50
CA GLN A 165 -9.49 -6.46 -11.91
C GLN A 165 -8.15 -6.21 -12.59
N ASP A 166 -7.92 -6.87 -13.72
CA ASP A 166 -6.76 -6.57 -14.57
C ASP A 166 -6.93 -5.18 -15.22
N LEU A 167 -5.98 -4.31 -14.99
CA LEU A 167 -5.95 -2.96 -15.54
C LEU A 167 -5.01 -2.82 -16.76
N GLY A 168 -4.44 -3.93 -17.23
CA GLY A 168 -3.56 -4.00 -18.38
C GLY A 168 -2.07 -3.84 -18.08
N GLU A 169 -1.25 -3.80 -19.13
CA GLU A 169 0.22 -3.90 -19.04
C GLU A 169 0.94 -2.76 -18.32
N ASN A 170 0.27 -1.67 -18.07
CA ASN A 170 0.86 -0.47 -17.43
C ASN A 170 0.74 -0.43 -15.90
N TRP A 171 0.39 -1.57 -15.30
CA TRP A 171 0.17 -1.69 -13.85
C TRP A 171 0.91 -2.87 -13.24
#